data_9e2fa76bb538393e6cc1890bb6d565a8
#
_entry.id   9e2fa76bb538393e6cc1890bb6d565a8
#
_cell.length_a   1.000
_cell.length_b   1.000
_cell.length_c   1.000
_cell.angle_alpha   90.00
_cell.angle_beta   90.00
_cell.angle_gamma   90.00
#
_symmetry.space_group_name_H-M   'P 1'
#
loop_
_entity.id
_entity.type
_entity.pdbx_description
1 polymer ?
#
loop_
_entity_poly.entity_id
_entity_poly.type
_entity_poly.pdbx_seq_one_letter_code
_entity_poly.pdbx_strand_id
1 'polypeptide(L)'
;IDIAEIRGEFDGTLTVRDCVGPFLLRVGGWPGLTRAMVRRPSASLAAAARRDRDRLKELLVGGVLRGRQVAQVEAIGELFAEQVEASWLRTDTMERLRWHQRAGHRIVLVSASLSPYLRPLGRRLGVDDVLCAEPMRAGDHFADGLDGGNCRAEEKVRRLDAWLAARSWQDATVWAYGDSAGD
;
A
#
# COMPACT_ATOMS: atom_id res chain seq x y z
N ILE A 1 -5.64 20.53 -15.44
CA ILE A 1 -4.45 19.78 -14.98
C ILE A 1 -4.68 18.30 -15.27
N ASP A 2 -3.65 17.59 -15.74
CA ASP A 2 -3.71 16.16 -16.01
C ASP A 2 -3.07 15.40 -14.87
N ILE A 3 -3.80 14.39 -14.37
CA ILE A 3 -3.39 13.56 -13.24
C ILE A 3 -3.29 12.12 -13.71
N ALA A 4 -2.13 11.49 -13.50
CA ALA A 4 -1.96 10.06 -13.65
C ALA A 4 -2.21 9.39 -12.29
N GLU A 5 -3.32 8.69 -12.19
CA GLU A 5 -3.63 7.85 -11.06
C GLU A 5 -3.22 6.41 -11.37
N ILE A 6 -2.28 5.89 -10.60
CA ILE A 6 -1.95 4.47 -10.65
C ILE A 6 -2.82 3.79 -9.60
N ARG A 7 -4.00 3.32 -10.07
CA ARG A 7 -4.92 2.48 -9.31
C ARG A 7 -4.47 1.03 -9.38
N GLY A 8 -4.94 0.28 -8.45
CA GLY A 8 -4.76 -1.15 -8.46
C GLY A 8 -4.10 -1.61 -7.19
N GLU A 9 -4.05 -2.91 -7.05
CA GLU A 9 -3.05 -3.47 -6.18
C GLU A 9 -1.72 -3.06 -6.81
N PHE A 10 -0.95 -2.18 -6.14
CA PHE A 10 0.44 -1.88 -6.50
C PHE A 10 1.14 -3.18 -6.88
N ASP A 11 0.77 -4.22 -6.20
CA ASP A 11 1.02 -5.61 -6.42
C ASP A 11 0.25 -6.11 -7.66
N GLY A 12 0.93 -6.26 -8.80
CA GLY A 12 0.36 -6.66 -10.08
C GLY A 12 0.33 -5.54 -11.13
N THR A 13 0.14 -4.28 -10.73
CA THR A 13 0.17 -3.14 -11.65
C THR A 13 1.59 -2.61 -11.85
N LEU A 14 2.26 -2.16 -10.79
CA LEU A 14 3.65 -1.67 -10.85
C LEU A 14 4.67 -2.76 -10.55
N THR A 15 4.30 -3.77 -9.77
CA THR A 15 5.20 -4.88 -9.42
C THR A 15 4.74 -6.20 -10.02
N VAL A 16 5.69 -7.09 -10.24
CA VAL A 16 5.45 -8.44 -10.79
C VAL A 16 4.88 -9.40 -9.74
N ARG A 17 4.78 -9.00 -8.47
CA ARG A 17 4.31 -9.83 -7.34
C ARG A 17 3.83 -9.01 -6.17
N ASP A 18 3.08 -9.65 -5.24
CA ASP A 18 2.63 -9.09 -3.98
C ASP A 18 3.80 -8.62 -3.10
N CYS A 19 3.66 -7.46 -2.49
CA CYS A 19 4.65 -6.86 -1.60
C CYS A 19 4.28 -6.96 -0.11
N VAL A 20 2.99 -7.06 0.23
CA VAL A 20 2.53 -7.04 1.63
C VAL A 20 3.04 -8.25 2.41
N GLY A 21 2.86 -9.45 1.85
CA GLY A 21 3.32 -10.69 2.47
C GLY A 21 4.82 -10.72 2.72
N PRO A 22 5.66 -10.52 1.68
CA PRO A 22 7.12 -10.43 1.82
C PRO A 22 7.58 -9.34 2.80
N PHE A 23 6.94 -8.17 2.80
CA PHE A 23 7.26 -7.12 3.76
C PHE A 23 6.99 -7.54 5.21
N LEU A 24 5.79 -8.09 5.49
CA LEU A 24 5.45 -8.59 6.82
C LEU A 24 6.39 -9.72 7.28
N LEU A 25 6.79 -10.60 6.35
CA LEU A 25 7.79 -11.63 6.62
C LEU A 25 9.15 -11.03 6.97
N ARG A 26 9.57 -9.97 6.29
CA ARG A 26 10.84 -9.28 6.58
C ARG A 26 10.83 -8.59 7.95
N VAL A 27 9.69 -8.01 8.34
CA VAL A 27 9.52 -7.35 9.64
C VAL A 27 9.39 -8.35 10.79
N GLY A 28 8.57 -9.40 10.64
CA GLY A 28 8.19 -10.31 11.71
C GLY A 28 8.86 -11.68 11.68
N GLY A 29 9.41 -12.07 10.54
CA GLY A 29 9.83 -13.45 10.30
C GLY A 29 8.64 -14.42 10.32
N TRP A 30 8.94 -15.71 10.13
CA TRP A 30 7.92 -16.75 10.28
C TRP A 30 7.29 -16.79 11.68
N PRO A 31 8.04 -16.58 12.79
CA PRO A 31 7.46 -16.52 14.14
C PRO A 31 6.46 -15.37 14.33
N GLY A 32 6.69 -14.23 13.67
CA GLY A 32 5.77 -13.09 13.71
C GLY A 32 4.45 -13.41 12.99
N LEU A 33 4.52 -14.01 11.82
CA LEU A 33 3.33 -14.40 11.05
C LEU A 33 2.52 -15.48 11.76
N THR A 34 3.16 -16.52 12.28
CA THR A 34 2.47 -17.58 13.05
C THR A 34 1.82 -17.02 14.31
N ARG A 35 2.52 -16.15 15.06
CA ARG A 35 1.95 -15.47 16.25
C ARG A 35 0.74 -14.61 15.87
N ALA A 36 0.76 -13.91 14.75
CA ALA A 36 -0.35 -13.10 14.26
C ALA A 36 -1.59 -13.96 14.01
N MET A 37 -1.42 -15.13 13.38
CA MET A 37 -2.52 -16.07 13.09
C MET A 37 -3.08 -16.73 14.36
N VAL A 38 -2.21 -17.16 15.28
CA VAL A 38 -2.60 -17.87 16.51
C VAL A 38 -3.21 -16.93 17.55
N ARG A 39 -2.92 -15.65 17.51
CA ARG A 39 -3.41 -14.66 18.47
C ARG A 39 -4.92 -14.45 18.44
N ARG A 40 -5.56 -14.58 17.28
CA ARG A 40 -7.01 -14.48 17.08
C ARG A 40 -7.51 -15.62 16.18
N PRO A 41 -7.44 -16.87 16.63
CA PRO A 41 -7.66 -18.04 15.79
C PRO A 41 -9.08 -18.07 15.20
N SER A 42 -10.09 -17.72 15.97
CA SER A 42 -11.48 -17.67 15.50
C SER A 42 -11.70 -16.60 14.43
N ALA A 43 -11.12 -15.40 14.60
CA ALA A 43 -11.21 -14.33 13.62
C ALA A 43 -10.44 -14.65 12.34
N SER A 44 -9.25 -15.23 12.45
CA SER A 44 -8.44 -15.67 11.31
C SER A 44 -9.12 -16.78 10.52
N LEU A 45 -9.70 -17.78 11.21
CA LEU A 45 -10.45 -18.86 10.58
C LEU A 45 -11.74 -18.35 9.90
N ALA A 46 -12.47 -17.45 10.56
CA ALA A 46 -13.67 -16.84 9.99
C ALA A 46 -13.36 -15.99 8.74
N ALA A 47 -12.30 -15.19 8.78
CA ALA A 47 -11.86 -14.40 7.63
C ALA A 47 -11.43 -15.30 6.47
N ALA A 48 -10.68 -16.38 6.74
CA ALA A 48 -10.29 -17.36 5.73
C ALA A 48 -11.49 -18.09 5.13
N ALA A 49 -12.43 -18.56 5.95
CA ALA A 49 -13.64 -19.25 5.51
C ALA A 49 -14.55 -18.35 4.64
N ARG A 50 -14.63 -17.06 4.96
CA ARG A 50 -15.40 -16.06 4.19
C ARG A 50 -14.64 -15.49 3.00
N ARG A 51 -13.37 -15.88 2.82
CA ARG A 51 -12.45 -15.29 1.82
C ARG A 51 -12.31 -13.76 1.95
N ASP A 52 -12.46 -13.25 3.18
CA ASP A 52 -12.33 -11.85 3.51
C ASP A 52 -10.83 -11.48 3.59
N ARG A 53 -10.28 -11.11 2.43
CA ARG A 53 -8.87 -10.77 2.27
C ARG A 53 -8.49 -9.52 3.07
N ASP A 54 -9.40 -8.56 3.18
CA ASP A 54 -9.14 -7.29 3.87
C ASP A 54 -9.02 -7.53 5.38
N ARG A 55 -9.95 -8.32 5.92
CA ARG A 55 -9.89 -8.70 7.33
C ARG A 55 -8.67 -9.55 7.67
N LEU A 56 -8.33 -10.50 6.81
CA LEU A 56 -7.13 -11.33 6.99
C LEU A 56 -5.86 -10.46 6.97
N LYS A 57 -5.75 -9.54 6.03
CA LYS A 57 -4.64 -8.60 5.94
C LYS A 57 -4.54 -7.73 7.20
N GLU A 58 -5.65 -7.15 7.66
CA GLU A 58 -5.69 -6.33 8.86
C GLU A 58 -5.22 -7.10 10.10
N LEU A 59 -5.66 -8.36 10.26
CA LEU A 59 -5.22 -9.25 11.34
C LEU A 59 -3.72 -9.56 11.26
N LEU A 60 -3.20 -9.81 10.07
CA LEU A 60 -1.76 -10.07 9.86
C LEU A 60 -0.93 -8.82 10.13
N VAL A 61 -1.32 -7.67 9.60
CA VAL A 61 -0.63 -6.40 9.82
C VAL A 61 -0.60 -6.06 11.30
N GLY A 62 -1.76 -6.05 11.98
CA GLY A 62 -1.84 -5.78 13.40
C GLY A 62 -1.05 -6.81 14.23
N GLY A 63 -1.16 -8.09 13.89
CA GLY A 63 -0.45 -9.15 14.60
C GLY A 63 1.08 -9.11 14.47
N VAL A 64 1.59 -8.69 13.31
CA VAL A 64 3.03 -8.58 13.05
C VAL A 64 3.60 -7.26 13.57
N LEU A 65 2.92 -6.14 13.34
CA LEU A 65 3.48 -4.82 13.62
C LEU A 65 3.27 -4.35 15.06
N ARG A 66 2.18 -4.76 15.72
CA ARG A 66 1.84 -4.31 17.07
C ARG A 66 3.00 -4.38 18.06
N GLY A 67 3.24 -3.28 18.76
CA GLY A 67 4.29 -3.13 19.76
C GLY A 67 5.70 -2.95 19.18
N ARG A 68 5.85 -2.90 17.85
CA ARG A 68 7.14 -2.59 17.22
C ARG A 68 7.31 -1.08 17.13
N GLN A 69 8.53 -0.62 17.27
CA GLN A 69 8.85 0.79 17.09
C GLN A 69 8.65 1.20 15.64
N VAL A 70 7.97 2.35 15.44
CA VAL A 70 7.67 2.89 14.11
C VAL A 70 8.97 3.10 13.31
N ALA A 71 9.98 3.73 13.92
CA ALA A 71 11.26 4.00 13.26
C ALA A 71 11.98 2.74 12.76
N GLN A 72 11.90 1.63 13.51
CA GLN A 72 12.50 0.35 13.09
C GLN A 72 11.78 -0.25 11.87
N VAL A 73 10.45 -0.22 11.87
CA VAL A 73 9.66 -0.76 10.75
C VAL A 73 9.82 0.12 9.51
N GLU A 74 9.88 1.44 9.68
CA GLU A 74 10.12 2.39 8.59
C GLU A 74 11.53 2.20 7.98
N ALA A 75 12.56 1.98 8.80
CA ALA A 75 13.90 1.66 8.30
C ALA A 75 13.92 0.35 7.47
N ILE A 76 13.19 -0.68 7.92
CA ILE A 76 13.00 -1.92 7.14
C ILE A 76 12.25 -1.62 5.84
N GLY A 77 11.27 -0.71 5.89
CA GLY A 77 10.49 -0.26 4.74
C GLY A 77 11.34 0.43 3.67
N GLU A 78 12.27 1.29 4.06
CA GLU A 78 13.23 1.93 3.14
C GLU A 78 14.07 0.87 2.40
N LEU A 79 14.67 -0.07 3.12
CA LEU A 79 15.47 -1.15 2.52
C LEU A 79 14.62 -2.09 1.64
N PHE A 80 13.36 -2.30 2.01
CA PHE A 80 12.44 -3.09 1.19
C PHE A 80 12.04 -2.35 -0.09
N ALA A 81 11.81 -1.04 -0.02
CA ALA A 81 11.53 -0.20 -1.16
C ALA A 81 12.69 -0.20 -2.18
N GLU A 82 13.94 -0.17 -1.71
CA GLU A 82 15.12 -0.32 -2.56
C GLU A 82 15.13 -1.66 -3.31
N GLN A 83 14.82 -2.74 -2.62
CA GLN A 83 14.75 -4.06 -3.24
C GLN A 83 13.64 -4.15 -4.29
N VAL A 84 12.47 -3.59 -3.98
CA VAL A 84 11.33 -3.54 -4.92
C VAL A 84 11.70 -2.75 -6.16
N GLU A 85 12.27 -1.55 -6.00
CA GLU A 85 12.74 -0.72 -7.12
C GLU A 85 13.75 -1.45 -8.00
N ALA A 86 14.71 -2.14 -7.40
CA ALA A 86 15.79 -2.80 -8.11
C ALA A 86 15.35 -4.05 -8.90
N SER A 87 14.28 -4.75 -8.46
CA SER A 87 14.06 -6.12 -8.97
C SER A 87 12.60 -6.50 -9.23
N TRP A 88 11.60 -5.72 -8.77
CA TRP A 88 10.21 -6.14 -8.81
C TRP A 88 9.33 -5.27 -9.68
N LEU A 89 9.84 -4.15 -10.18
CA LEU A 89 9.07 -3.24 -11.03
C LEU A 89 8.91 -3.80 -12.45
N ARG A 90 7.72 -3.58 -13.00
CA ARG A 90 7.41 -3.95 -14.39
C ARG A 90 7.92 -2.88 -15.34
N THR A 91 8.58 -3.30 -16.40
CA THR A 91 9.17 -2.39 -17.39
C THR A 91 8.10 -1.56 -18.10
N ASP A 92 7.00 -2.21 -18.52
CA ASP A 92 5.91 -1.57 -19.27
C ASP A 92 5.24 -0.43 -18.47
N THR A 93 4.95 -0.68 -17.20
CA THR A 93 4.34 0.32 -16.33
C THR A 93 5.31 1.43 -15.94
N MET A 94 6.60 1.11 -15.79
CA MET A 94 7.65 2.12 -15.56
C MET A 94 7.85 3.03 -16.77
N GLU A 95 7.73 2.51 -17.99
CA GLU A 95 7.77 3.34 -19.20
C GLU A 95 6.58 4.30 -19.24
N ARG A 96 5.39 3.86 -18.87
CA ARG A 96 4.19 4.68 -18.78
C ARG A 96 4.33 5.76 -17.70
N LEU A 97 4.84 5.40 -16.51
CA LEU A 97 5.12 6.35 -15.43
C LEU A 97 6.05 7.47 -15.93
N ARG A 98 7.15 7.09 -16.56
CA ARG A 98 8.12 8.07 -17.11
C ARG A 98 7.52 8.95 -18.21
N TRP A 99 6.59 8.42 -19.00
CA TRP A 99 5.88 9.21 -19.99
C TRP A 99 5.05 10.31 -19.31
N HIS A 100 4.28 9.97 -18.26
CA HIS A 100 3.52 10.96 -17.48
C HIS A 100 4.43 12.01 -16.85
N GLN A 101 5.57 11.60 -16.28
CA GLN A 101 6.55 12.53 -15.72
C GLN A 101 7.06 13.52 -16.75
N ARG A 102 7.43 13.03 -17.95
CA ARG A 102 7.88 13.92 -19.04
C ARG A 102 6.78 14.84 -19.57
N ALA A 103 5.55 14.43 -19.52
CA ALA A 103 4.39 15.25 -19.90
C ALA A 103 4.01 16.29 -18.82
N GLY A 104 4.64 16.26 -17.66
CA GLY A 104 4.35 17.18 -16.55
C GLY A 104 3.04 16.90 -15.82
N HIS A 105 2.51 15.68 -15.97
CA HIS A 105 1.31 15.25 -15.26
C HIS A 105 1.62 15.05 -13.78
N ARG A 106 0.64 15.29 -12.91
CA ARG A 106 0.71 14.91 -11.51
C ARG A 106 0.46 13.43 -11.36
N ILE A 107 1.24 12.77 -10.52
CA ILE A 107 1.19 11.31 -10.37
C ILE A 107 0.86 10.96 -8.92
N VAL A 108 -0.19 10.20 -8.72
CA VAL A 108 -0.60 9.69 -7.41
C VAL A 108 -0.68 8.16 -7.42
N LEU A 109 -0.06 7.52 -6.43
CA LEU A 109 -0.22 6.09 -6.17
C LEU A 109 -1.39 5.89 -5.20
N VAL A 110 -2.38 5.07 -5.60
CA VAL A 110 -3.52 4.73 -4.73
C VAL A 110 -3.55 3.21 -4.54
N SER A 111 -3.19 2.73 -3.36
CA SER A 111 -2.96 1.29 -3.15
C SER A 111 -3.36 0.80 -1.77
N ALA A 112 -3.78 -0.46 -1.70
CA ALA A 112 -3.92 -1.18 -0.46
C ALA A 112 -2.57 -1.56 0.21
N SER A 113 -1.43 -1.34 -0.44
CA SER A 113 -0.10 -1.58 0.11
C SER A 113 0.20 -0.71 1.34
N LEU A 114 1.17 -1.12 2.17
CA LEU A 114 1.43 -0.48 3.47
C LEU A 114 2.37 0.71 3.37
N SER A 115 2.03 1.80 4.05
CA SER A 115 2.80 3.06 4.07
C SER A 115 4.28 2.92 4.42
N PRO A 116 4.73 2.02 5.35
CA PRO A 116 6.14 1.95 5.71
C PRO A 116 7.10 1.67 4.54
N TYR A 117 6.64 0.98 3.49
CA TYR A 117 7.47 0.76 2.30
C TYR A 117 6.95 1.49 1.06
N LEU A 118 5.62 1.73 0.95
CA LEU A 118 5.09 2.32 -0.27
C LEU A 118 5.42 3.82 -0.38
N ARG A 119 5.44 4.55 0.73
CA ARG A 119 5.85 5.95 0.74
C ARG A 119 7.31 6.15 0.34
N PRO A 120 8.30 5.39 0.91
CA PRO A 120 9.68 5.40 0.41
C PRO A 120 9.78 5.10 -1.07
N LEU A 121 9.09 4.06 -1.53
CA LEU A 121 9.11 3.69 -2.93
C LEU A 121 8.52 4.78 -3.83
N GLY A 122 7.40 5.40 -3.43
CA GLY A 122 6.82 6.53 -4.15
C GLY A 122 7.79 7.70 -4.31
N ARG A 123 8.54 8.05 -3.23
CA ARG A 123 9.60 9.07 -3.31
C ARG A 123 10.69 8.69 -4.32
N ARG A 124 11.13 7.44 -4.32
CA ARG A 124 12.16 6.93 -5.24
C ARG A 124 11.69 6.94 -6.69
N LEU A 125 10.42 6.64 -6.93
CA LEU A 125 9.79 6.68 -8.24
C LEU A 125 9.43 8.09 -8.72
N GLY A 126 9.58 9.11 -7.86
CA GLY A 126 9.27 10.49 -8.18
C GLY A 126 7.78 10.75 -8.42
N VAL A 127 6.90 10.07 -7.67
CA VAL A 127 5.47 10.37 -7.68
C VAL A 127 5.15 11.52 -6.72
N ASP A 128 4.10 12.29 -7.02
CA ASP A 128 3.74 13.46 -6.23
C ASP A 128 3.11 13.11 -4.89
N ASP A 129 2.34 12.00 -4.83
CA ASP A 129 1.71 11.57 -3.58
C ASP A 129 1.41 10.06 -3.55
N VAL A 130 1.17 9.54 -2.33
CA VAL A 130 0.87 8.12 -2.07
C VAL A 130 -0.29 8.00 -1.10
N LEU A 131 -1.42 7.49 -1.59
CA LEU A 131 -2.63 7.17 -0.82
C LEU A 131 -2.63 5.65 -0.58
N CYS A 132 -2.38 5.23 0.66
CA CYS A 132 -2.14 3.81 0.96
C CYS A 132 -2.76 3.38 2.29
N ALA A 133 -2.65 2.08 2.61
CA ALA A 133 -3.07 1.56 3.89
C ALA A 133 -2.07 1.98 4.99
N GLU A 134 -2.59 2.60 6.05
CA GLU A 134 -1.79 3.10 7.17
C GLU A 134 -1.90 2.13 8.36
N PRO A 135 -0.81 1.47 8.78
CA PRO A 135 -0.83 0.75 10.06
C PRO A 135 -1.07 1.71 11.22
N MET A 136 -2.01 1.33 12.10
CA MET A 136 -2.37 2.17 13.26
C MET A 136 -1.17 2.39 14.18
N ARG A 137 -1.02 3.62 14.69
CA ARG A 137 0.06 4.02 15.59
C ARG A 137 -0.46 4.38 16.97
N ALA A 138 0.34 4.11 18.00
CA ALA A 138 0.15 4.56 19.37
C ALA A 138 1.48 5.14 19.87
N GLY A 139 1.65 6.45 19.73
CA GLY A 139 2.94 7.12 19.96
C GLY A 139 4.00 6.65 18.97
N ASP A 140 5.13 6.22 19.47
CA ASP A 140 6.28 5.73 18.71
C ASP A 140 6.23 4.21 18.37
N HIS A 141 5.12 3.55 18.69
CA HIS A 141 4.88 2.14 18.40
C HIS A 141 3.65 1.92 17.53
N PHE A 142 3.65 0.82 16.78
CA PHE A 142 2.46 0.39 16.06
C PHE A 142 1.42 -0.21 17.02
N ALA A 143 0.16 0.13 16.79
CA ALA A 143 -1.01 -0.47 17.44
C ALA A 143 -1.58 -1.63 16.60
N ASP A 144 -2.77 -2.10 16.96
CA ASP A 144 -3.45 -3.20 16.28
C ASP A 144 -4.38 -2.65 15.19
N GLY A 145 -4.23 -3.12 13.95
CA GLY A 145 -5.11 -2.77 12.84
C GLY A 145 -4.56 -1.70 11.88
N LEU A 146 -5.47 -1.15 11.09
CA LEU A 146 -5.22 -0.10 10.10
C LEU A 146 -5.98 1.18 10.48
N ASP A 147 -5.34 2.31 10.33
CA ASP A 147 -5.97 3.62 10.50
C ASP A 147 -6.81 3.96 9.24
N GLY A 148 -8.09 4.25 9.45
CA GLY A 148 -9.04 4.51 8.34
C GLY A 148 -9.32 3.29 7.46
N GLY A 149 -8.96 2.07 7.88
CA GLY A 149 -9.21 0.83 7.14
C GLY A 149 -8.28 0.58 5.95
N ASN A 150 -8.60 -0.47 5.16
CA ASN A 150 -7.80 -0.83 4.00
C ASN A 150 -8.13 0.09 2.80
N CYS A 151 -7.09 0.58 2.12
CA CYS A 151 -7.23 1.42 0.92
C CYS A 151 -7.60 0.57 -0.30
N ARG A 152 -8.86 0.10 -0.36
CA ARG A 152 -9.38 -0.78 -1.42
C ARG A 152 -10.78 -0.38 -1.85
N ALA A 153 -11.15 -0.70 -3.10
CA ALA A 153 -12.47 -0.46 -3.69
C ALA A 153 -12.96 0.99 -3.43
N GLU A 154 -14.12 1.16 -2.83
CA GLU A 154 -14.72 2.47 -2.53
C GLU A 154 -13.83 3.39 -1.70
N GLU A 155 -12.99 2.82 -0.82
CA GLU A 155 -12.05 3.61 -0.01
C GLU A 155 -10.95 4.26 -0.86
N LYS A 156 -10.51 3.63 -1.95
CA LYS A 156 -9.59 4.25 -2.92
C LYS A 156 -10.23 5.49 -3.54
N VAL A 157 -11.47 5.36 -4.02
CA VAL A 157 -12.22 6.47 -4.62
C VAL A 157 -12.38 7.61 -3.62
N ARG A 158 -12.84 7.30 -2.42
CA ARG A 158 -13.04 8.29 -1.35
C ARG A 158 -11.74 9.05 -1.03
N ARG A 159 -10.60 8.35 -0.94
CA ARG A 159 -9.30 8.98 -0.66
C ARG A 159 -8.82 9.83 -1.81
N LEU A 160 -9.02 9.38 -3.05
CA LEU A 160 -8.67 10.16 -4.23
C LEU A 160 -9.52 11.43 -4.32
N ASP A 161 -10.84 11.31 -4.15
CA ASP A 161 -11.75 12.47 -4.19
C ASP A 161 -11.38 13.49 -3.11
N ALA A 162 -11.07 13.04 -1.90
CA ALA A 162 -10.61 13.91 -0.83
C ALA A 162 -9.26 14.58 -1.17
N TRP A 163 -8.35 13.84 -1.80
CA TRP A 163 -7.05 14.37 -2.25
C TRP A 163 -7.19 15.41 -3.36
N LEU A 164 -8.10 15.18 -4.33
CA LEU A 164 -8.44 16.12 -5.39
C LEU A 164 -9.11 17.38 -4.82
N ALA A 165 -10.09 17.21 -3.93
CA ALA A 165 -10.81 18.30 -3.30
C ALA A 165 -9.88 19.22 -2.49
N ALA A 166 -8.95 18.65 -1.71
CA ALA A 166 -7.98 19.41 -0.92
C ALA A 166 -7.05 20.29 -1.77
N ARG A 167 -6.95 20.01 -3.08
CA ARG A 167 -6.11 20.74 -4.05
C ARG A 167 -6.91 21.59 -5.03
N SER A 168 -8.25 21.59 -4.93
CA SER A 168 -9.15 22.23 -5.89
C SER A 168 -8.97 21.71 -7.33
N TRP A 169 -8.77 20.39 -7.47
CA TRP A 169 -8.54 19.69 -8.75
C TRP A 169 -9.70 18.78 -9.16
N GLN A 170 -10.93 19.10 -8.74
CA GLN A 170 -12.11 18.27 -9.05
C GLN A 170 -12.41 18.16 -10.56
N ASP A 171 -12.01 19.17 -11.35
CA ASP A 171 -12.18 19.22 -12.80
C ASP A 171 -10.94 18.69 -13.57
N ALA A 172 -10.02 18.00 -12.89
CA ALA A 172 -8.82 17.45 -13.52
C ALA A 172 -9.16 16.25 -14.42
N THR A 173 -8.43 16.11 -15.52
CA THR A 173 -8.46 14.87 -16.31
C THR A 173 -7.66 13.80 -15.59
N VAL A 174 -8.31 12.69 -15.22
CA VAL A 174 -7.66 11.58 -14.50
C VAL A 174 -7.41 10.41 -15.44
N TRP A 175 -6.13 10.02 -15.58
CA TRP A 175 -5.68 8.82 -16.28
C TRP A 175 -5.52 7.69 -15.27
N ALA A 176 -6.46 6.77 -15.23
CA ALA A 176 -6.45 5.65 -14.28
C ALA A 176 -5.81 4.39 -14.88
N TYR A 177 -4.90 3.77 -14.14
CA TYR A 177 -4.22 2.53 -14.49
C TYR A 177 -4.40 1.51 -13.37
N GLY A 178 -4.98 0.35 -13.69
CA GLY A 178 -5.22 -0.76 -12.77
C GLY A 178 -5.09 -2.09 -13.48
N ASP A 179 -5.01 -3.18 -12.74
CA ASP A 179 -4.87 -4.55 -13.26
C ASP A 179 -6.21 -5.31 -13.28
N SER A 180 -7.25 -4.76 -12.66
CA SER A 180 -8.57 -5.37 -12.62
C SER A 180 -9.70 -4.35 -12.81
N ALA A 181 -10.85 -4.84 -13.28
CA ALA A 181 -12.08 -4.04 -13.46
C ALA A 181 -12.72 -3.60 -12.13
N GLY A 182 -12.19 -4.03 -11.00
CA GLY A 182 -12.65 -3.68 -9.65
C GLY A 182 -11.77 -2.63 -8.96
N ASP A 183 -10.82 -2.05 -9.69
CA ASP A 183 -9.91 -1.00 -9.18
C ASP A 183 -10.38 0.41 -9.49
#